data_572c42a0fd0d30fa497e63757913e655
#
_entry.id   572c42a0fd0d30fa497e63757913e655
#
_cell.length_a   1.000
_cell.length_b   1.000
_cell.length_c   1.000
_cell.angle_alpha   90.00
_cell.angle_beta   90.00
_cell.angle_gamma   90.00
#
_symmetry.space_group_name_H-M   'P 1'
#
loop_
_entity.id
_entity.type
_entity.pdbx_description
1 polymer ?
#
loop_
_entity_poly.entity_id
_entity_poly.type
_entity_poly.pdbx_seq_one_letter_code
_entity_poly.pdbx_strand_id
1 'polypeptide(L)'
;MFKKTRTKDFKNEVFGEEAKKDFLIGAKIAYETIITEFASGNLKNIKSLIDKKIYDQFNQAIRERKEKGHLTETNFVGINSAVIKEHEKKDNILEVTVEFVSEIISCLRDRNKKILSGDPGKIKKVHDTWKFSRDVRSTNPSWLLIDTQN
;
A
#
# COMPACT_ATOMS: atom_id res chain seq x y z
N MET A 1 5.74 3.71 40.68
CA MET A 1 6.79 3.85 39.66
C MET A 1 6.76 2.70 38.65
N PHE A 2 6.85 1.48 39.10
CA PHE A 2 6.79 0.30 38.21
C PHE A 2 5.50 0.19 37.42
N LYS A 3 4.37 0.51 38.02
CA LYS A 3 3.08 0.43 37.36
C LYS A 3 2.97 1.39 36.19
N LYS A 4 3.50 2.62 36.32
CA LYS A 4 3.53 3.60 35.23
C LYS A 4 4.42 3.13 34.09
N THR A 5 5.59 2.59 34.40
CA THR A 5 6.52 2.08 33.43
C THR A 5 5.90 0.92 32.67
N ARG A 6 5.25 -0.01 33.38
CA ARG A 6 4.54 -1.13 32.74
C ARG A 6 3.44 -0.66 31.82
N THR A 7 2.66 0.34 32.24
CA THR A 7 1.58 0.87 31.42
C THR A 7 2.11 1.49 30.13
N LYS A 8 3.22 2.22 30.24
CA LYS A 8 3.91 2.77 29.07
C LYS A 8 4.42 1.65 28.17
N ASP A 9 5.09 0.67 28.76
CA ASP A 9 5.64 -0.47 28.02
C ASP A 9 4.54 -1.27 27.37
N PHE A 10 3.43 -1.47 28.05
CA PHE A 10 2.29 -2.16 27.50
C PHE A 10 1.71 -1.42 26.28
N LYS A 11 1.60 -0.10 26.35
CA LYS A 11 1.16 0.70 25.21
C LYS A 11 2.14 0.61 24.06
N ASN A 12 3.43 0.61 24.34
CA ASN A 12 4.48 0.47 23.33
C ASN A 12 4.50 -0.93 22.73
N GLU A 13 4.12 -1.96 23.50
CA GLU A 13 4.04 -3.33 23.02
C GLU A 13 3.01 -3.52 21.93
N VAL A 14 1.94 -2.70 21.91
CA VAL A 14 0.94 -2.76 20.84
C VAL A 14 1.57 -2.44 19.50
N PHE A 15 2.53 -1.51 19.48
CA PHE A 15 3.27 -1.16 18.27
C PHE A 15 4.71 -0.77 18.60
N GLY A 16 5.40 -1.68 19.30
CA GLY A 16 6.83 -1.52 19.63
C GLY A 16 7.70 -1.92 18.44
N GLU A 17 8.99 -2.03 18.68
CA GLU A 17 9.98 -2.25 17.62
C GLU A 17 9.74 -3.55 16.85
N GLU A 18 9.40 -4.64 17.55
CA GLU A 18 9.12 -5.91 16.88
C GLU A 18 7.87 -5.84 16.00
N ALA A 19 6.81 -5.23 16.53
CA ALA A 19 5.57 -5.06 15.78
C ALA A 19 5.77 -4.18 14.55
N LYS A 20 6.60 -3.14 14.66
CA LYS A 20 6.95 -2.26 13.54
C LYS A 20 7.71 -3.02 12.46
N LYS A 21 8.65 -3.87 12.84
CA LYS A 21 9.40 -4.70 11.89
C LYS A 21 8.48 -5.65 11.15
N ASP A 22 7.63 -6.36 11.87
CA ASP A 22 6.67 -7.29 11.29
C ASP A 22 5.70 -6.57 10.37
N PHE A 23 5.22 -5.41 10.82
CA PHE A 23 4.34 -4.57 10.00
C PHE A 23 5.02 -4.18 8.69
N LEU A 24 6.27 -3.70 8.73
CA LEU A 24 6.97 -3.26 7.51
C LEU A 24 7.22 -4.39 6.53
N ILE A 25 7.50 -5.59 7.01
CA ILE A 25 7.64 -6.77 6.14
C ILE A 25 6.33 -7.00 5.39
N GLY A 26 5.21 -7.02 6.11
CA GLY A 26 3.90 -7.19 5.50
C GLY A 26 3.49 -6.03 4.60
N ALA A 27 3.79 -4.81 5.00
CA ALA A 27 3.45 -3.62 4.22
C ALA A 27 4.18 -3.58 2.89
N LYS A 28 5.45 -4.00 2.86
CA LYS A 28 6.21 -4.06 1.61
C LYS A 28 5.62 -5.09 0.66
N ILE A 29 5.24 -6.25 1.16
CA ILE A 29 4.60 -7.30 0.36
C ILE A 29 3.26 -6.80 -0.17
N ALA A 30 2.47 -6.17 0.67
CA ALA A 30 1.18 -5.61 0.27
C ALA A 30 1.33 -4.52 -0.79
N TYR A 31 2.31 -3.64 -0.62
CA TYR A 31 2.59 -2.56 -1.56
C TYR A 31 2.89 -3.10 -2.96
N GLU A 32 3.81 -4.03 -3.07
CA GLU A 32 4.15 -4.64 -4.35
C GLU A 32 2.96 -5.35 -4.97
N THR A 33 2.24 -6.14 -4.17
CA THR A 33 1.07 -6.89 -4.63
C THR A 33 -0.03 -5.96 -5.13
N ILE A 34 -0.32 -4.90 -4.38
CA ILE A 34 -1.38 -3.95 -4.74
C ILE A 34 -1.02 -3.21 -6.04
N ILE A 35 0.21 -2.73 -6.17
CA ILE A 35 0.65 -2.03 -7.38
C ILE A 35 0.57 -2.95 -8.60
N THR A 36 1.05 -4.18 -8.48
CA THR A 36 1.07 -5.16 -9.56
C THR A 36 -0.34 -5.53 -10.00
N GLU A 37 -1.21 -5.82 -9.05
CA GLU A 37 -2.58 -6.23 -9.34
C GLU A 37 -3.43 -5.08 -9.87
N PHE A 38 -3.24 -3.87 -9.36
CA PHE A 38 -3.92 -2.69 -9.87
C PHE A 38 -3.52 -2.43 -11.32
N ALA A 39 -2.24 -2.54 -11.63
CA ALA A 39 -1.75 -2.36 -13.00
C ALA A 39 -2.35 -3.39 -13.95
N SER A 40 -2.49 -4.64 -13.51
CA SER A 40 -3.08 -5.71 -14.32
C SER A 40 -4.60 -5.59 -14.47
N GLY A 41 -5.24 -4.77 -13.63
CA GLY A 41 -6.69 -4.62 -13.62
C GLY A 41 -7.43 -5.70 -12.84
N ASN A 42 -6.73 -6.48 -12.04
CA ASN A 42 -7.32 -7.59 -11.30
C ASN A 42 -7.36 -7.30 -9.80
N LEU A 43 -8.48 -6.76 -9.32
CA LEU A 43 -8.64 -6.42 -7.91
C LEU A 43 -9.04 -7.61 -7.03
N LYS A 44 -9.36 -8.75 -7.63
CA LYS A 44 -9.81 -9.94 -6.91
C LYS A 44 -8.77 -10.39 -5.88
N ASN A 45 -7.50 -10.36 -6.29
CA ASN A 45 -6.41 -10.87 -5.46
C ASN A 45 -6.03 -9.93 -4.31
N ILE A 46 -6.48 -8.68 -4.34
CA ILE A 46 -6.13 -7.69 -3.32
C ILE A 46 -7.33 -7.20 -2.53
N LYS A 47 -8.51 -7.78 -2.76
CA LYS A 47 -9.74 -7.35 -2.10
C LYS A 47 -9.63 -7.41 -0.57
N SER A 48 -8.91 -8.39 -0.04
CA SER A 48 -8.70 -8.53 1.41
C SER A 48 -7.63 -7.58 1.97
N LEU A 49 -6.89 -6.89 1.11
CA LEU A 49 -5.79 -6.01 1.50
C LEU A 49 -6.17 -4.52 1.49
N ILE A 50 -7.33 -4.20 0.93
CA ILE A 50 -7.76 -2.80 0.77
C ILE A 50 -9.17 -2.64 1.31
N ASP A 51 -9.49 -1.45 1.84
CA ASP A 51 -10.84 -1.19 2.31
C ASP A 51 -11.78 -0.88 1.14
N LYS A 52 -13.07 -0.77 1.44
CA LYS A 52 -14.08 -0.54 0.41
C LYS A 52 -13.86 0.76 -0.37
N LYS A 53 -13.47 1.81 0.33
CA LYS A 53 -13.21 3.12 -0.30
C LYS A 53 -12.10 3.02 -1.34
N ILE A 54 -11.00 2.37 -1.01
CA ILE A 54 -9.87 2.18 -1.92
C ILE A 54 -10.28 1.24 -3.06
N TYR A 55 -11.01 0.17 -2.75
CA TYR A 55 -11.52 -0.74 -3.76
C TYR A 55 -12.35 -0.01 -4.81
N ASP A 56 -13.28 0.84 -4.36
CA ASP A 56 -14.16 1.59 -5.28
C ASP A 56 -13.36 2.56 -6.15
N GLN A 57 -12.38 3.24 -5.57
CA GLN A 57 -11.51 4.17 -6.31
C GLN A 57 -10.69 3.45 -7.38
N PHE A 58 -10.09 2.32 -7.02
CA PHE A 58 -9.28 1.52 -7.94
C PHE A 58 -10.15 0.93 -9.04
N ASN A 59 -11.32 0.43 -8.69
CA ASN A 59 -12.24 -0.16 -9.65
C ASN A 59 -12.71 0.86 -10.69
N GLN A 60 -13.00 2.09 -10.25
CA GLN A 60 -13.37 3.17 -11.15
C GLN A 60 -12.22 3.52 -12.11
N ALA A 61 -11.01 3.61 -11.60
CA ALA A 61 -9.84 3.89 -12.43
C ALA A 61 -9.60 2.80 -13.47
N ILE A 62 -9.80 1.54 -13.10
CA ILE A 62 -9.67 0.42 -14.03
C ILE A 62 -10.74 0.47 -15.11
N ARG A 63 -11.99 0.78 -14.74
CA ARG A 63 -13.07 0.93 -15.71
C ARG A 63 -12.78 2.04 -16.72
N GLU A 64 -12.31 3.17 -16.25
CA GLU A 64 -11.97 4.31 -17.11
C GLU A 64 -10.88 3.95 -18.11
N ARG A 65 -9.87 3.21 -17.67
CA ARG A 65 -8.81 2.73 -18.57
C ARG A 65 -9.40 1.83 -19.67
N LYS A 66 -10.27 0.90 -19.29
CA LYS A 66 -10.91 -0.02 -20.22
C LYS A 66 -11.76 0.72 -21.25
N GLU A 67 -12.56 1.68 -20.79
CA GLU A 67 -13.43 2.46 -21.68
C GLU A 67 -12.62 3.24 -22.70
N LYS A 68 -11.47 3.76 -22.31
CA LYS A 68 -10.57 4.48 -23.21
C LYS A 68 -9.72 3.56 -24.08
N GLY A 69 -9.77 2.26 -23.83
CA GLY A 69 -8.92 1.29 -24.51
C GLY A 69 -7.46 1.42 -24.14
N HIS A 70 -7.18 1.95 -22.97
CA HIS A 70 -5.81 2.12 -22.46
C HIS A 70 -5.28 0.82 -21.86
N LEU A 71 -4.04 0.50 -22.18
CA LEU A 71 -3.32 -0.64 -21.63
C LEU A 71 -2.16 -0.14 -20.78
N THR A 72 -2.08 -0.63 -19.56
CA THR A 72 -0.98 -0.30 -18.64
C THR A 72 0.01 -1.45 -18.62
N GLU A 73 1.27 -1.16 -18.85
CA GLU A 73 2.37 -2.10 -18.64
C GLU A 73 3.18 -1.63 -17.45
N THR A 74 3.32 -2.46 -16.44
CA THR A 74 4.08 -2.12 -15.24
C THR A 74 4.93 -3.30 -14.81
N ASN A 75 6.22 -3.06 -14.68
CA ASN A 75 7.16 -4.00 -14.08
C ASN A 75 7.68 -3.40 -12.80
N PHE A 76 7.43 -4.08 -11.70
CA PHE A 76 7.89 -3.66 -10.39
C PHE A 76 9.34 -4.10 -10.21
N VAL A 77 10.25 -3.14 -10.02
CA VAL A 77 11.68 -3.42 -9.87
C VAL A 77 12.03 -3.70 -8.41
N GLY A 78 11.61 -2.82 -7.50
CA GLY A 78 11.88 -3.04 -6.09
C GLY A 78 11.52 -1.85 -5.23
N ILE A 79 11.58 -2.05 -3.93
CA ILE A 79 11.37 -1.00 -2.93
C ILE A 79 12.73 -0.54 -2.44
N ASN A 80 13.02 0.75 -2.61
CA ASN A 80 14.26 1.36 -2.12
C ASN A 80 14.18 1.64 -0.62
N SER A 81 13.01 2.11 -0.16
CA SER A 81 12.81 2.37 1.26
C SER A 81 11.33 2.31 1.62
N ALA A 82 11.06 1.94 2.85
CA ALA A 82 9.73 1.99 3.46
C ALA A 82 9.92 2.47 4.88
N VAL A 83 9.38 3.64 5.20
CA VAL A 83 9.58 4.31 6.48
C VAL A 83 8.24 4.62 7.11
N ILE A 84 8.06 4.22 8.37
CA ILE A 84 6.88 4.61 9.15
C ILE A 84 7.03 6.09 9.50
N LYS A 85 6.11 6.91 8.99
CA LYS A 85 6.11 8.35 9.25
C LYS A 85 5.41 8.70 10.54
N GLU A 86 4.30 8.01 10.80
CA GLU A 86 3.53 8.21 12.02
C GLU A 86 2.63 7.01 12.26
N HIS A 87 2.19 6.87 13.49
CA HIS A 87 1.18 5.89 13.84
C HIS A 87 0.31 6.46 14.95
N GLU A 88 -0.94 6.02 14.97
CA GLU A 88 -1.93 6.53 15.91
C GLU A 88 -2.90 5.42 16.25
N LYS A 89 -3.22 5.29 17.52
CA LYS A 89 -4.22 4.34 17.98
C LYS A 89 -5.42 5.13 18.50
N LYS A 90 -6.57 4.93 17.87
CA LYS A 90 -7.85 5.48 18.31
C LYS A 90 -8.75 4.33 18.67
N ASP A 91 -9.17 4.27 19.94
CA ASP A 91 -9.91 3.13 20.48
C ASP A 91 -9.09 1.86 20.23
N ASN A 92 -9.59 0.94 19.42
CA ASN A 92 -8.91 -0.30 19.11
C ASN A 92 -8.35 -0.35 17.69
N ILE A 93 -8.40 0.78 16.98
CA ILE A 93 -7.90 0.84 15.61
C ILE A 93 -6.53 1.50 15.61
N LEU A 94 -5.54 0.77 15.13
CA LEU A 94 -4.20 1.28 14.93
C LEU A 94 -4.03 1.66 13.46
N GLU A 95 -3.66 2.92 13.21
CA GLU A 95 -3.38 3.42 11.87
C GLU A 95 -1.91 3.74 11.75
N VAL A 96 -1.31 3.31 10.66
CA VAL A 96 0.12 3.50 10.40
C VAL A 96 0.32 4.10 9.02
N THR A 97 1.04 5.20 8.96
CA THR A 97 1.37 5.88 7.71
C THR A 97 2.79 5.54 7.32
N VAL A 98 2.94 5.03 6.10
CA VAL A 98 4.23 4.58 5.55
C VAL A 98 4.55 5.38 4.30
N GLU A 99 5.80 5.82 4.22
CA GLU A 99 6.33 6.44 3.02
C GLU A 99 7.18 5.41 2.29
N PHE A 100 6.78 5.08 1.06
CA PHE A 100 7.51 4.15 0.20
C PHE A 100 8.25 4.91 -0.87
N VAL A 101 9.46 4.50 -1.15
CA VAL A 101 10.18 4.88 -2.36
C VAL A 101 10.47 3.59 -3.11
N SER A 102 9.97 3.51 -4.32
CA SER A 102 10.12 2.30 -5.13
C SER A 102 10.61 2.63 -6.53
N GLU A 103 11.00 1.59 -7.25
CA GLU A 103 11.40 1.69 -8.64
C GLU A 103 10.49 0.81 -9.48
N ILE A 104 9.96 1.38 -10.55
CA ILE A 104 9.11 0.67 -11.49
C ILE A 104 9.51 1.05 -12.92
N ILE A 105 9.13 0.19 -13.85
CA ILE A 105 9.15 0.50 -15.28
C ILE A 105 7.69 0.45 -15.71
N SER A 106 7.15 1.55 -16.21
CA SER A 106 5.75 1.56 -16.63
C SER A 106 5.51 2.47 -17.82
N CYS A 107 4.51 2.10 -18.60
CA CYS A 107 3.99 2.96 -19.65
C CYS A 107 2.50 2.70 -19.85
N LEU A 108 1.84 3.68 -20.44
CA LEU A 108 0.44 3.61 -20.83
C LEU A 108 0.37 3.61 -22.36
N ARG A 109 -0.35 2.66 -22.93
CA ARG A 109 -0.52 2.54 -24.39
C ARG A 109 -1.99 2.67 -24.75
N ASP A 110 -2.25 3.14 -25.99
CA ASP A 110 -3.61 3.13 -26.54
C ASP A 110 -3.90 1.75 -27.17
N ARG A 111 -5.08 1.64 -27.82
CA ARG A 111 -5.50 0.41 -28.50
C ARG A 111 -4.56 -0.03 -29.61
N ASN A 112 -3.87 0.93 -30.21
CA ASN A 112 -2.91 0.68 -31.30
C ASN A 112 -1.50 0.45 -30.77
N LYS A 113 -1.37 0.28 -29.45
CA LYS A 113 -0.10 0.06 -28.74
C LYS A 113 0.84 1.25 -28.77
N LYS A 114 0.34 2.43 -29.16
CA LYS A 114 1.11 3.66 -29.12
C LYS A 114 1.28 4.11 -27.67
N ILE A 115 2.50 4.52 -27.31
CA ILE A 115 2.80 5.01 -25.97
C ILE A 115 2.15 6.38 -25.77
N LEU A 116 1.28 6.49 -24.76
CA LEU A 116 0.64 7.74 -24.38
C LEU A 116 1.40 8.43 -23.26
N SER A 117 2.00 7.66 -22.35
CA SER A 117 2.80 8.20 -21.27
C SER A 117 3.74 7.13 -20.74
N GLY A 118 4.78 7.56 -20.04
CA GLY A 118 5.78 6.66 -19.48
C GLY A 118 6.81 6.24 -20.50
N ASP A 119 7.76 5.42 -20.07
CA ASP A 119 8.85 4.93 -20.91
C ASP A 119 9.16 3.47 -20.54
N PRO A 120 8.87 2.50 -21.45
CA PRO A 120 9.11 1.09 -21.15
C PRO A 120 10.58 0.71 -21.07
N GLY A 121 11.48 1.62 -21.45
CA GLY A 121 12.92 1.40 -21.39
C GLY A 121 13.62 2.04 -20.20
N LYS A 122 12.88 2.69 -19.30
CA LYS A 122 13.49 3.43 -18.19
C LYS A 122 12.88 3.09 -16.85
N ILE A 123 13.75 2.97 -15.84
CA ILE A 123 13.33 2.84 -14.44
C ILE A 123 12.89 4.22 -13.95
N LYS A 124 11.71 4.23 -13.33
CA LYS A 124 11.15 5.43 -12.72
C LYS A 124 11.10 5.25 -11.21
N LYS A 125 11.52 6.28 -10.48
CA LYS A 125 11.41 6.31 -9.04
C LYS A 125 10.04 6.86 -8.65
N VAL A 126 9.34 6.17 -7.74
CA VAL A 126 7.98 6.53 -7.31
C VAL A 126 7.98 6.74 -5.80
N HIS A 127 7.32 7.81 -5.38
CA HIS A 127 7.13 8.14 -3.96
C HIS A 127 5.65 8.03 -3.64
N ASP A 128 5.32 7.17 -2.68
CA ASP A 128 3.94 6.94 -2.24
C ASP A 128 3.85 7.03 -0.73
N THR A 129 2.81 7.69 -0.25
CA THR A 129 2.49 7.71 1.18
C THR A 129 1.16 6.98 1.37
N TRP A 130 1.20 5.83 2.05
CA TRP A 130 0.04 4.97 2.24
C TRP A 130 -0.28 4.82 3.72
N LYS A 131 -1.57 4.74 4.02
CA LYS A 131 -2.03 4.52 5.39
C LYS A 131 -2.72 3.17 5.48
N PHE A 132 -2.29 2.39 6.47
CA PHE A 132 -2.87 1.07 6.78
C PHE A 132 -3.55 1.12 8.14
N SER A 133 -4.56 0.28 8.32
CA SER A 133 -5.23 0.14 9.61
C SER A 133 -5.41 -1.31 10.01
N ARG A 134 -5.50 -1.53 11.31
CA ARG A 134 -5.77 -2.84 11.88
C ARG A 134 -6.52 -2.66 13.21
N ASP A 135 -7.53 -3.49 13.43
CA ASP A 135 -8.16 -3.60 14.75
C ASP A 135 -7.27 -4.48 15.62
N VAL A 136 -6.69 -3.91 16.67
CA VAL A 136 -5.73 -4.63 17.53
C VAL A 136 -6.37 -5.76 18.33
N ARG A 137 -7.70 -5.80 18.40
CA ARG A 137 -8.44 -6.90 19.05
C ARG A 137 -8.68 -8.07 18.11
N SER A 138 -8.51 -7.85 16.81
CA SER A 138 -8.76 -8.89 15.82
C SER A 138 -7.72 -9.99 15.90
N THR A 139 -8.17 -11.24 15.76
CA THR A 139 -7.27 -12.38 15.64
C THR A 139 -6.62 -12.44 14.26
N ASN A 140 -7.19 -11.74 13.29
CA ASN A 140 -6.63 -11.62 11.95
C ASN A 140 -5.48 -10.60 11.98
N PRO A 141 -4.23 -11.02 11.72
CA PRO A 141 -3.09 -10.11 11.76
C PRO A 141 -2.98 -9.18 10.54
N SER A 142 -3.88 -9.31 9.58
CA SER A 142 -3.81 -8.55 8.33
C SER A 142 -4.12 -7.09 8.52
N TRP A 143 -3.43 -6.26 7.75
CA TRP A 143 -3.65 -4.82 7.70
C TRP A 143 -4.43 -4.47 6.44
N LEU A 144 -5.25 -3.42 6.52
CA LEU A 144 -6.00 -2.91 5.38
C LEU A 144 -5.42 -1.57 4.93
N LEU A 145 -5.24 -1.42 3.64
CA LEU A 145 -4.92 -0.12 3.05
C LEU A 145 -6.18 0.75 3.08
N ILE A 146 -6.09 1.91 3.73
CA ILE A 146 -7.23 2.81 3.90
C ILE A 146 -7.05 4.17 3.23
N ASP A 147 -5.84 4.52 2.84
CA ASP A 147 -5.59 5.78 2.15
C ASP A 147 -4.29 5.71 1.35
N THR A 148 -4.28 6.41 0.21
CA THR A 148 -3.10 6.51 -0.65
C THR A 148 -2.88 7.97 -1.04
N GLN A 149 -1.61 8.40 -1.04
CA GLN A 149 -1.20 9.70 -1.52
C GLN A 149 0.11 9.57 -2.30
N ASN A 150 0.24 10.39 -3.31
CA ASN A 150 1.46 10.43 -4.14
C ASN A 150 2.29 11.66 -3.83
#